data_a0d7c10c27c61ff9aa7075aff1485328
#
_entry.id   a0d7c10c27c61ff9aa7075aff1485328
#
_cell.length_a   1.000
_cell.length_b   1.000
_cell.length_c   1.000
_cell.angle_alpha   90.00
_cell.angle_beta   90.00
_cell.angle_gamma   90.00
#
_symmetry.space_group_name_H-M   'P 1'
#
loop_
_entity.id
_entity.type
_entity.pdbx_description
1 polymer ?
#
loop_
_entity_poly.entity_id
_entity_poly.type
_entity_poly.pdbx_seq_one_letter_code
_entity_poly.pdbx_strand_id
1 'polypeptide(L)'
;TEIWYQQLLKQRPDWAGRIALHHGSLDTSVRQWVEKGLREGTLRAVVCTSSLDLGVDYTAVDLVIQIGSPKGAARLLQRAGRSGHQPEATSQLAFVPTNAIELMELAAAQDAIRAGHLEARPLLRKPLDVLAQHLVTIAIGGGFHSDELLREVRTTQAYESLTDIEWQWVLDFVVRGGSSLDAYPEFKRVERTGDFYHLTQRRIQTSHRMNIGTIVSDAAMHVKYMKGKTLGTAEESFLSKLKPGEKFLFAGRLVEMVCVRD
;
A
#
# COMPACT_ATOMS: atom_id res chain seq x y z
N THR A 1 9.01 -11.23 8.85
CA THR A 1 8.69 -10.63 10.18
C THR A 1 8.40 -11.70 11.22
N GLU A 2 7.50 -12.66 10.98
CA GLU A 2 7.10 -13.70 11.94
C GLU A 2 8.29 -14.49 12.49
N ILE A 3 9.20 -14.96 11.62
CA ILE A 3 10.38 -15.73 12.02
C ILE A 3 11.29 -14.90 12.93
N TRP A 4 11.54 -13.63 12.58
CA TRP A 4 12.36 -12.73 13.40
C TRP A 4 11.73 -12.48 14.76
N TYR A 5 10.44 -12.27 14.83
CA TYR A 5 9.72 -12.11 16.08
C TYR A 5 9.88 -13.33 16.99
N GLN A 6 9.70 -14.53 16.45
CA GLN A 6 9.87 -15.78 17.21
C GLN A 6 11.32 -15.99 17.68
N GLN A 7 12.29 -15.69 16.82
CA GLN A 7 13.71 -15.81 17.20
C GLN A 7 14.10 -14.81 18.28
N LEU A 8 13.63 -13.58 18.22
CA LEU A 8 13.88 -12.58 19.25
C LEU A 8 13.27 -12.99 20.60
N LEU A 9 12.03 -13.48 20.62
CA LEU A 9 11.40 -13.99 21.85
C LEU A 9 12.15 -15.20 22.43
N LYS A 10 12.66 -16.09 21.58
CA LYS A 10 13.47 -17.24 22.01
C LYS A 10 14.77 -16.79 22.68
N GLN A 11 15.45 -15.77 22.15
CA GLN A 11 16.69 -15.23 22.68
C GLN A 11 16.47 -14.30 23.88
N ARG A 12 15.34 -13.61 23.90
CA ARG A 12 14.99 -12.63 24.94
C ARG A 12 13.58 -12.90 25.48
N PRO A 13 13.39 -13.99 26.26
CA PRO A 13 12.11 -14.30 26.89
C PRO A 13 11.59 -13.19 27.80
N ASP A 14 12.50 -12.39 28.36
CA ASP A 14 12.21 -11.20 29.18
C ASP A 14 11.49 -10.07 28.42
N TRP A 15 11.47 -10.14 27.10
CA TRP A 15 10.74 -9.18 26.25
C TRP A 15 9.27 -9.61 25.96
N ALA A 16 8.83 -10.76 26.45
CA ALA A 16 7.45 -11.19 26.30
C ALA A 16 6.48 -10.11 26.80
N GLY A 17 5.48 -9.78 25.97
CA GLY A 17 4.52 -8.69 26.23
C GLY A 17 5.05 -7.27 25.94
N ARG A 18 6.35 -7.10 25.63
CA ARG A 18 6.97 -5.82 25.29
C ARG A 18 7.54 -5.77 23.88
N ILE A 19 7.37 -6.84 23.11
CA ILE A 19 7.72 -6.93 21.69
C ILE A 19 6.44 -7.22 20.89
N ALA A 20 6.31 -6.63 19.73
CA ALA A 20 5.14 -6.78 18.88
C ALA A 20 5.50 -6.98 17.41
N LEU A 21 4.53 -7.46 16.64
CA LEU A 21 4.57 -7.55 15.18
C LEU A 21 3.73 -6.44 14.57
N HIS A 22 4.18 -5.90 13.41
CA HIS A 22 3.37 -4.99 12.61
C HIS A 22 3.58 -5.22 11.11
N HIS A 23 2.53 -5.68 10.43
CA HIS A 23 2.50 -5.81 8.97
C HIS A 23 1.06 -5.71 8.44
N GLY A 24 0.90 -5.46 7.14
CA GLY A 24 -0.39 -5.16 6.52
C GLY A 24 -1.44 -6.27 6.64
N SER A 25 -1.02 -7.52 6.79
CA SER A 25 -1.92 -8.68 6.92
C SER A 25 -2.53 -8.86 8.32
N LEU A 26 -2.05 -8.11 9.33
CA LEU A 26 -2.63 -8.15 10.68
C LEU A 26 -3.99 -7.45 10.71
N ASP A 27 -4.86 -7.90 11.60
CA ASP A 27 -6.10 -7.21 11.91
C ASP A 27 -5.85 -5.75 12.31
N THR A 28 -6.74 -4.86 11.89
CA THR A 28 -6.60 -3.41 12.12
C THR A 28 -6.51 -3.06 13.61
N SER A 29 -7.25 -3.76 14.47
CA SER A 29 -7.22 -3.54 15.91
C SER A 29 -5.86 -3.87 16.53
N VAL A 30 -5.20 -4.93 16.02
CA VAL A 30 -3.85 -5.32 16.46
C VAL A 30 -2.83 -4.28 16.02
N ARG A 31 -2.92 -3.80 14.78
CA ARG A 31 -2.03 -2.74 14.27
C ARG A 31 -2.14 -1.47 15.08
N GLN A 32 -3.37 -1.01 15.35
CA GLN A 32 -3.64 0.17 16.18
C GLN A 32 -3.10 0.01 17.62
N TRP A 33 -3.21 -1.20 18.18
CA TRP A 33 -2.63 -1.48 19.50
C TRP A 33 -1.10 -1.35 19.49
N VAL A 34 -0.41 -1.85 18.46
CA VAL A 34 1.04 -1.72 18.31
C VAL A 34 1.45 -0.25 18.14
N GLU A 35 0.76 0.49 17.28
CA GLU A 35 1.00 1.91 17.04
C GLU A 35 0.81 2.73 18.32
N LYS A 36 -0.23 2.43 19.10
CA LYS A 36 -0.45 3.03 20.41
C LYS A 36 0.68 2.70 21.38
N GLY A 37 1.10 1.42 21.44
CA GLY A 37 2.18 0.98 22.31
C GLY A 37 3.56 1.60 21.98
N LEU A 38 3.83 1.87 20.69
CA LEU A 38 5.00 2.65 20.26
C LEU A 38 4.89 4.10 20.73
N ARG A 39 3.74 4.74 20.55
CA ARG A 39 3.50 6.14 20.94
C ARG A 39 3.64 6.34 22.47
N GLU A 40 3.16 5.39 23.24
CA GLU A 40 3.20 5.42 24.70
C GLU A 40 4.53 4.92 25.29
N GLY A 41 5.44 4.40 24.44
CA GLY A 41 6.73 3.85 24.90
C GLY A 41 6.60 2.55 25.72
N THR A 42 5.45 1.87 25.64
CA THR A 42 5.22 0.61 26.38
C THR A 42 5.87 -0.60 25.70
N LEU A 43 6.05 -0.52 24.37
CA LEU A 43 6.78 -1.52 23.60
C LEU A 43 8.27 -1.24 23.57
N ARG A 44 9.09 -2.28 23.75
CA ARG A 44 10.54 -2.20 23.67
C ARG A 44 11.06 -2.42 22.25
N ALA A 45 10.36 -3.21 21.46
CA ALA A 45 10.71 -3.44 20.07
C ALA A 45 9.48 -3.82 19.26
N VAL A 46 9.49 -3.47 17.97
CA VAL A 46 8.49 -3.90 17.00
C VAL A 46 9.18 -4.48 15.79
N VAL A 47 8.80 -5.70 15.41
CA VAL A 47 9.25 -6.33 14.17
C VAL A 47 8.22 -6.05 13.09
N CYS A 48 8.61 -5.27 12.07
CA CYS A 48 7.67 -4.83 11.05
C CYS A 48 8.19 -5.06 9.62
N THR A 49 7.27 -4.98 8.67
CA THR A 49 7.58 -4.77 7.26
C THR A 49 7.69 -3.27 6.97
N SER A 50 7.52 -2.85 5.71
CA SER A 50 7.39 -1.44 5.33
C SER A 50 6.11 -0.77 5.86
N SER A 51 5.29 -1.46 6.62
CA SER A 51 4.02 -0.97 7.17
C SER A 51 4.17 0.20 8.16
N LEU A 52 5.38 0.40 8.71
CA LEU A 52 5.73 1.53 9.57
C LEU A 52 6.67 2.54 8.88
N ASP A 53 6.95 2.39 7.59
CA ASP A 53 7.80 3.32 6.84
C ASP A 53 7.12 4.69 6.67
N LEU A 54 5.78 4.73 6.58
CA LEU A 54 4.98 5.92 6.24
C LEU A 54 3.76 6.11 7.15
N GLY A 55 3.34 7.36 7.31
CA GLY A 55 1.98 7.73 7.70
C GLY A 55 1.62 7.53 9.17
N VAL A 56 2.58 7.25 10.04
CA VAL A 56 2.29 7.08 11.48
C VAL A 56 3.14 8.08 12.28
N ASP A 57 2.44 8.89 13.06
CA ASP A 57 3.05 9.80 14.01
C ASP A 57 3.20 9.07 15.35
N TYR A 58 4.39 8.54 15.59
CA TYR A 58 4.75 7.99 16.91
C TYR A 58 5.96 8.70 17.45
N THR A 59 6.04 8.72 18.77
CA THR A 59 7.23 9.16 19.49
C THR A 59 8.44 8.39 18.96
N ALA A 60 9.53 9.09 18.70
CA ALA A 60 10.72 8.52 18.10
C ALA A 60 11.12 7.20 18.75
N VAL A 61 11.45 6.23 17.93
CA VAL A 61 12.22 5.08 18.37
C VAL A 61 13.69 5.49 18.51
N ASP A 62 14.43 4.89 19.42
CA ASP A 62 15.84 5.21 19.64
C ASP A 62 16.70 4.71 18.47
N LEU A 63 16.37 3.54 17.93
CA LEU A 63 17.14 2.87 16.89
C LEU A 63 16.22 2.13 15.91
N VAL A 64 16.50 2.29 14.62
CA VAL A 64 15.93 1.45 13.56
C VAL A 64 16.96 0.39 13.17
N ILE A 65 16.55 -0.88 13.11
CA ILE A 65 17.38 -1.98 12.63
C ILE A 65 16.84 -2.45 11.29
N GLN A 66 17.59 -2.21 10.23
CA GLN A 66 17.29 -2.67 8.88
C GLN A 66 17.92 -4.03 8.63
N ILE A 67 17.11 -5.05 8.44
CA ILE A 67 17.56 -6.40 8.11
C ILE A 67 17.36 -6.64 6.62
N GLY A 68 18.44 -7.01 5.93
CA GLY A 68 18.44 -7.22 4.49
C GLY A 68 18.40 -5.92 3.67
N SER A 69 18.39 -6.05 2.35
CA SER A 69 18.43 -4.92 1.40
C SER A 69 17.35 -3.87 1.66
N PRO A 70 17.71 -2.58 1.75
CA PRO A 70 16.76 -1.47 1.91
C PRO A 70 15.99 -1.18 0.61
N LYS A 71 16.43 -1.73 -0.52
CA LYS A 71 15.89 -1.46 -1.87
C LYS A 71 15.88 0.02 -2.25
N GLY A 72 16.97 0.72 -1.89
CA GLY A 72 17.22 2.11 -2.29
C GLY A 72 17.61 3.04 -1.15
N ALA A 73 18.37 4.09 -1.48
CA ALA A 73 18.89 5.10 -0.55
C ALA A 73 17.76 5.95 0.05
N ALA A 74 16.79 6.36 -0.76
CA ALA A 74 15.65 7.15 -0.30
C ALA A 74 14.83 6.39 0.77
N ARG A 75 14.63 5.08 0.59
CA ARG A 75 13.92 4.25 1.56
C ARG A 75 14.73 4.06 2.85
N LEU A 76 16.05 3.94 2.73
CA LEU A 76 16.95 3.86 3.88
C LEU A 76 16.86 5.12 4.76
N LEU A 77 16.92 6.31 4.12
CA LEU A 77 16.73 7.59 4.81
C LEU A 77 15.35 7.73 5.45
N GLN A 78 14.30 7.32 4.73
CA GLN A 78 12.94 7.36 5.23
C GLN A 78 12.77 6.52 6.50
N ARG A 79 13.41 5.33 6.56
CA ARG A 79 13.43 4.48 7.75
C ARG A 79 14.29 5.05 8.85
N ALA A 80 15.49 5.56 8.53
CA ALA A 80 16.34 6.23 9.51
C ALA A 80 15.59 7.38 10.17
N GLY A 81 14.81 8.16 9.41
CA GLY A 81 13.96 9.23 9.92
C GLY A 81 12.84 8.79 10.86
N ARG A 82 12.66 7.50 11.14
CA ARG A 82 11.77 7.03 12.22
C ARG A 82 12.44 7.05 13.58
N SER A 83 13.74 7.25 13.65
CA SER A 83 14.49 7.47 14.90
C SER A 83 14.88 8.93 15.07
N GLY A 84 15.12 9.36 16.30
CA GLY A 84 15.68 10.69 16.58
C GLY A 84 14.72 11.87 16.32
N HIS A 85 13.44 11.75 16.59
CA HIS A 85 12.45 12.83 16.42
C HIS A 85 12.52 13.98 17.46
N GLN A 86 13.44 13.91 18.41
CA GLN A 86 13.63 15.01 19.35
C GLN A 86 14.48 16.10 18.69
N PRO A 87 14.25 17.40 19.01
CA PRO A 87 15.14 18.46 18.58
C PRO A 87 16.57 18.12 18.97
N GLU A 88 17.52 18.26 18.03
CA GLU A 88 18.94 17.94 18.19
C GLU A 88 19.31 16.45 18.23
N ALA A 89 18.36 15.52 18.23
CA ALA A 89 18.67 14.10 18.17
C ALA A 89 19.08 13.66 16.76
N THR A 90 20.12 12.82 16.69
CA THR A 90 20.57 12.24 15.42
C THR A 90 19.82 10.95 15.15
N SER A 91 19.25 10.82 13.95
CA SER A 91 18.61 9.58 13.49
C SER A 91 19.64 8.45 13.43
N GLN A 92 19.31 7.31 14.02
CA GLN A 92 20.18 6.13 14.09
C GLN A 92 19.56 4.94 13.36
N LEU A 93 20.31 4.36 12.44
CA LEU A 93 19.94 3.14 11.73
C LEU A 93 21.10 2.16 11.72
N ALA A 94 20.87 0.96 12.24
CA ALA A 94 21.81 -0.15 12.15
C ALA A 94 21.38 -1.05 10.98
N PHE A 95 22.34 -1.43 10.13
CA PHE A 95 22.10 -2.33 9.02
C PHE A 95 22.66 -3.73 9.31
N VAL A 96 21.83 -4.74 9.11
CA VAL A 96 22.20 -6.16 9.30
C VAL A 96 22.09 -6.85 7.94
N PRO A 97 23.20 -7.11 7.25
CA PRO A 97 23.17 -7.81 5.97
C PRO A 97 22.82 -9.29 6.16
N THR A 98 22.08 -9.86 5.22
CA THR A 98 21.74 -11.29 5.16
C THR A 98 22.65 -12.05 4.18
N ASN A 99 23.33 -11.33 3.31
CA ASN A 99 24.31 -11.87 2.36
C ASN A 99 25.37 -10.82 2.00
N ALA A 100 26.45 -11.26 1.35
CA ALA A 100 27.61 -10.40 1.04
C ALA A 100 27.29 -9.28 0.02
N ILE A 101 26.34 -9.47 -0.88
CA ILE A 101 25.97 -8.46 -1.88
C ILE A 101 25.32 -7.25 -1.20
N GLU A 102 24.56 -7.46 -0.14
CA GLU A 102 23.92 -6.38 0.62
C GLU A 102 24.93 -5.43 1.29
N LEU A 103 26.15 -5.87 1.55
CA LEU A 103 27.23 -4.97 2.01
C LEU A 103 27.63 -3.98 0.91
N MET A 104 27.68 -4.43 -0.34
CA MET A 104 27.95 -3.56 -1.48
C MET A 104 26.79 -2.57 -1.70
N GLU A 105 25.55 -3.04 -1.58
CA GLU A 105 24.36 -2.18 -1.68
C GLU A 105 24.39 -1.10 -0.59
N LEU A 106 24.77 -1.46 0.66
CA LEU A 106 24.89 -0.50 1.74
C LEU A 106 25.94 0.55 1.45
N ALA A 107 27.12 0.14 0.99
CA ALA A 107 28.21 1.08 0.64
C ALA A 107 27.75 2.04 -0.47
N ALA A 108 27.14 1.52 -1.53
CA ALA A 108 26.60 2.33 -2.62
C ALA A 108 25.50 3.30 -2.14
N ALA A 109 24.60 2.84 -1.26
CA ALA A 109 23.57 3.68 -0.68
C ALA A 109 24.16 4.80 0.20
N GLN A 110 25.19 4.51 0.97
CA GLN A 110 25.89 5.54 1.79
C GLN A 110 26.56 6.60 0.89
N ASP A 111 27.21 6.17 -0.20
CA ASP A 111 27.85 7.09 -1.13
C ASP A 111 26.81 7.94 -1.86
N ALA A 112 25.69 7.36 -2.28
CA ALA A 112 24.58 8.07 -2.90
C ALA A 112 23.99 9.13 -1.93
N ILE A 113 23.78 8.78 -0.66
CA ILE A 113 23.28 9.70 0.37
C ILE A 113 24.26 10.85 0.59
N ARG A 114 25.55 10.57 0.71
CA ARG A 114 26.59 11.62 0.88
C ARG A 114 26.67 12.57 -0.29
N ALA A 115 26.46 12.03 -1.52
CA ALA A 115 26.44 12.81 -2.75
C ALA A 115 25.09 13.53 -3.01
N GLY A 116 24.07 13.33 -2.17
CA GLY A 116 22.72 13.87 -2.38
C GLY A 116 21.96 13.20 -3.54
N HIS A 117 22.42 12.05 -4.00
CA HIS A 117 21.79 11.30 -5.08
C HIS A 117 20.73 10.35 -4.49
N LEU A 118 19.47 10.72 -4.61
CA LEU A 118 18.35 9.87 -4.23
C LEU A 118 17.61 9.41 -5.48
N GLU A 119 17.04 8.21 -5.41
CA GLU A 119 16.27 7.65 -6.51
C GLU A 119 15.04 8.52 -6.80
N ALA A 120 15.03 9.15 -7.95
CA ALA A 120 13.86 9.83 -8.49
C ALA A 120 12.97 8.80 -9.20
N ARG A 121 11.70 8.78 -8.86
CA ARG A 121 10.72 8.03 -9.67
C ARG A 121 10.42 8.85 -10.92
N PRO A 122 10.50 8.25 -12.12
CA PRO A 122 10.04 8.92 -13.31
C PRO A 122 8.56 9.27 -13.13
N LEU A 123 8.21 10.51 -13.46
CA LEU A 123 6.83 10.96 -13.44
C LEU A 123 6.01 10.12 -14.44
N LEU A 124 4.91 9.56 -13.97
CA LEU A 124 3.94 8.94 -14.85
C LEU A 124 3.34 10.03 -15.74
N ARG A 125 3.50 9.86 -17.05
CA ARG A 125 2.91 10.75 -18.03
C ARG A 125 1.68 10.11 -18.63
N LYS A 126 0.57 10.84 -18.68
CA LYS A 126 -0.71 10.43 -19.26
C LYS A 126 -1.22 9.07 -18.76
N PRO A 127 -1.37 8.81 -17.47
CA PRO A 127 -2.01 7.59 -16.99
C PRO A 127 -3.52 7.65 -17.32
N LEU A 128 -3.90 7.15 -18.50
CA LEU A 128 -5.27 7.26 -19.02
C LEU A 128 -6.29 6.48 -18.20
N ASP A 129 -5.87 5.44 -17.50
CA ASP A 129 -6.68 4.68 -16.52
C ASP A 129 -7.06 5.55 -15.31
N VAL A 130 -6.11 6.31 -14.77
CA VAL A 130 -6.36 7.28 -13.69
C VAL A 130 -7.27 8.40 -14.18
N LEU A 131 -7.06 8.89 -15.41
CA LEU A 131 -7.92 9.90 -16.03
C LEU A 131 -9.36 9.38 -16.18
N ALA A 132 -9.55 8.16 -16.66
CA ALA A 132 -10.87 7.55 -16.78
C ALA A 132 -11.57 7.45 -15.40
N GLN A 133 -10.85 7.04 -14.34
CA GLN A 133 -11.40 7.02 -12.98
C GLN A 133 -11.77 8.43 -12.50
N HIS A 134 -10.94 9.43 -12.80
CA HIS A 134 -11.20 10.83 -12.45
C HIS A 134 -12.47 11.34 -13.13
N LEU A 135 -12.64 11.11 -14.43
CA LEU A 135 -13.85 11.50 -15.16
C LEU A 135 -15.13 10.91 -14.55
N VAL A 136 -15.09 9.62 -14.19
CA VAL A 136 -16.24 8.99 -13.52
C VAL A 136 -16.49 9.60 -12.15
N THR A 137 -15.43 9.94 -11.40
CA THR A 137 -15.56 10.59 -10.08
C THR A 137 -16.22 11.95 -10.18
N ILE A 138 -15.81 12.79 -11.15
CA ILE A 138 -16.41 14.11 -11.38
C ILE A 138 -17.85 13.97 -11.86
N ALA A 139 -18.13 13.01 -12.75
CA ALA A 139 -19.49 12.71 -13.22
C ALA A 139 -20.44 12.33 -12.07
N ILE A 140 -19.95 11.63 -11.04
CA ILE A 140 -20.71 11.31 -9.81
C ILE A 140 -20.93 12.57 -8.96
N GLY A 141 -19.95 13.48 -8.93
CA GLY A 141 -19.96 14.69 -8.11
C GLY A 141 -20.88 15.81 -8.59
N GLY A 142 -21.51 15.65 -9.71
CA GLY A 142 -22.43 16.66 -10.30
C GLY A 142 -22.30 16.79 -11.81
N GLY A 143 -21.33 16.13 -12.41
CA GLY A 143 -21.08 16.18 -13.85
C GLY A 143 -20.05 17.25 -14.25
N PHE A 144 -19.74 17.29 -15.55
CA PHE A 144 -18.76 18.24 -16.12
C PHE A 144 -19.03 18.51 -17.59
N HIS A 145 -18.56 19.68 -18.05
CA HIS A 145 -18.44 20.02 -19.46
C HIS A 145 -17.04 19.63 -19.97
N SER A 146 -16.99 18.98 -21.14
CA SER A 146 -15.77 18.42 -21.71
C SER A 146 -14.61 19.43 -21.79
N ASP A 147 -14.86 20.60 -22.35
CA ASP A 147 -13.82 21.60 -22.60
C ASP A 147 -13.29 22.26 -21.32
N GLU A 148 -14.14 22.40 -20.31
CA GLU A 148 -13.75 22.97 -19.03
C GLU A 148 -12.84 21.99 -18.27
N LEU A 149 -13.25 20.73 -18.18
CA LEU A 149 -12.48 19.71 -17.50
C LEU A 149 -11.15 19.39 -18.22
N LEU A 150 -11.13 19.42 -19.57
CA LEU A 150 -9.89 19.26 -20.34
C LEU A 150 -8.88 20.35 -20.01
N ARG A 151 -9.34 21.61 -19.94
CA ARG A 151 -8.45 22.74 -19.54
C ARG A 151 -7.90 22.54 -18.15
N GLU A 152 -8.72 22.13 -17.18
CA GLU A 152 -8.29 21.84 -15.82
C GLU A 152 -7.27 20.71 -15.77
N VAL A 153 -7.57 19.56 -16.39
CA VAL A 153 -6.68 18.39 -16.44
C VAL A 153 -5.31 18.74 -17.02
N ARG A 154 -5.26 19.53 -18.09
CA ARG A 154 -4.01 19.98 -18.72
C ARG A 154 -3.16 20.94 -17.87
N THR A 155 -3.70 21.50 -16.79
CA THR A 155 -2.87 22.27 -15.84
C THR A 155 -1.97 21.39 -14.99
N THR A 156 -2.24 20.09 -14.93
CA THR A 156 -1.44 19.15 -14.17
C THR A 156 -0.26 18.63 -14.99
N GLN A 157 0.89 18.46 -14.34
CA GLN A 157 2.12 17.99 -14.99
C GLN A 157 1.95 16.62 -15.68
N ALA A 158 1.11 15.74 -15.12
CA ALA A 158 0.88 14.41 -15.69
C ALA A 158 0.18 14.48 -17.06
N TYR A 159 -0.66 15.50 -17.29
CA TYR A 159 -1.50 15.61 -18.49
C TYR A 159 -1.24 16.84 -19.33
N GLU A 160 -0.18 17.62 -19.07
CA GLU A 160 0.19 18.80 -19.86
C GLU A 160 0.30 18.52 -21.38
N SER A 161 0.73 17.29 -21.73
CA SER A 161 0.88 16.83 -23.12
C SER A 161 -0.27 15.97 -23.61
N LEU A 162 -1.40 15.94 -22.90
CA LEU A 162 -2.60 15.18 -23.31
C LEU A 162 -3.17 15.77 -24.61
N THR A 163 -3.28 14.94 -25.64
CA THR A 163 -3.84 15.34 -26.93
C THR A 163 -5.36 15.30 -26.94
N ASP A 164 -6.00 16.01 -27.87
CA ASP A 164 -7.45 15.98 -28.04
C ASP A 164 -7.94 14.58 -28.45
N ILE A 165 -7.13 13.83 -29.22
CA ILE A 165 -7.44 12.46 -29.61
C ILE A 165 -7.48 11.54 -28.39
N GLU A 166 -6.48 11.62 -27.50
CA GLU A 166 -6.43 10.83 -26.26
C GLU A 166 -7.60 11.21 -25.34
N TRP A 167 -7.91 12.50 -25.23
CA TRP A 167 -9.06 12.98 -24.46
C TRP A 167 -10.38 12.40 -24.96
N GLN A 168 -10.64 12.50 -26.27
CA GLN A 168 -11.85 11.93 -26.87
C GLN A 168 -11.92 10.41 -26.69
N TRP A 169 -10.78 9.73 -26.78
CA TRP A 169 -10.72 8.30 -26.54
C TRP A 169 -11.14 7.95 -25.09
N VAL A 170 -10.65 8.69 -24.09
CA VAL A 170 -11.04 8.45 -22.70
C VAL A 170 -12.50 8.80 -22.46
N LEU A 171 -13.03 9.86 -23.05
CA LEU A 171 -14.46 10.19 -22.98
C LEU A 171 -15.32 9.06 -23.58
N ASP A 172 -14.97 8.57 -24.76
CA ASP A 172 -15.67 7.44 -25.37
C ASP A 172 -15.57 6.16 -24.52
N PHE A 173 -14.40 5.92 -23.93
CA PHE A 173 -14.20 4.78 -23.04
C PHE A 173 -15.13 4.82 -21.80
N VAL A 174 -15.28 5.95 -21.13
CA VAL A 174 -16.15 6.05 -19.93
C VAL A 174 -17.64 6.04 -20.29
N VAL A 175 -18.01 6.47 -21.52
CA VAL A 175 -19.40 6.49 -21.99
C VAL A 175 -19.83 5.14 -22.55
N ARG A 176 -18.96 4.45 -23.30
CA ARG A 176 -19.32 3.23 -24.05
C ARG A 176 -18.65 1.96 -23.50
N GLY A 177 -17.58 2.08 -22.71
CA GLY A 177 -16.80 0.95 -22.23
C GLY A 177 -15.78 0.41 -23.24
N GLY A 178 -15.63 1.08 -24.40
CA GLY A 178 -14.81 0.62 -25.54
C GLY A 178 -15.61 -0.21 -26.54
N SER A 179 -15.07 -0.34 -27.76
CA SER A 179 -15.75 -0.98 -28.88
C SER A 179 -16.16 -2.44 -28.64
N SER A 180 -15.38 -3.18 -27.85
CA SER A 180 -15.65 -4.59 -27.52
C SER A 180 -16.77 -4.77 -26.49
N LEU A 181 -17.07 -3.74 -25.70
CA LEU A 181 -18.01 -3.80 -24.57
C LEU A 181 -19.28 -2.97 -24.80
N ASP A 182 -19.44 -2.39 -25.98
CA ASP A 182 -20.58 -1.51 -26.30
C ASP A 182 -21.95 -2.18 -26.16
N ALA A 183 -22.01 -3.52 -26.31
CA ALA A 183 -23.20 -4.32 -26.09
C ALA A 183 -23.58 -4.54 -24.62
N TYR A 184 -22.70 -4.19 -23.69
CA TYR A 184 -22.89 -4.47 -22.26
C TYR A 184 -23.15 -3.17 -21.48
N PRO A 185 -24.39 -2.90 -21.05
CA PRO A 185 -24.77 -1.65 -20.35
C PRO A 185 -24.00 -1.40 -19.06
N GLU A 186 -23.54 -2.47 -18.38
CA GLU A 186 -22.80 -2.38 -17.13
C GLU A 186 -21.42 -1.71 -17.23
N PHE A 187 -20.88 -1.60 -18.45
CA PHE A 187 -19.62 -0.92 -18.71
C PHE A 187 -19.79 0.55 -19.10
N LYS A 188 -21.03 1.01 -19.34
CA LYS A 188 -21.36 2.40 -19.61
C LYS A 188 -21.41 3.15 -18.28
N ARG A 189 -20.31 3.83 -17.94
CA ARG A 189 -20.11 4.44 -16.63
C ARG A 189 -20.59 5.88 -16.54
N VAL A 190 -20.63 6.59 -17.66
CA VAL A 190 -20.99 8.01 -17.74
C VAL A 190 -22.04 8.21 -18.81
N GLU A 191 -23.04 9.04 -18.53
CA GLU A 191 -24.08 9.45 -19.46
C GLU A 191 -23.72 10.80 -20.08
N ARG A 192 -23.99 10.97 -21.38
CA ARG A 192 -23.71 12.21 -22.10
C ARG A 192 -25.00 12.86 -22.55
N THR A 193 -25.18 14.13 -22.23
CA THR A 193 -26.28 14.98 -22.70
C THR A 193 -25.71 16.24 -23.34
N GLY A 194 -25.64 16.23 -24.68
CA GLY A 194 -24.93 17.28 -25.41
C GLY A 194 -23.41 17.24 -25.15
N ASP A 195 -22.87 18.29 -24.55
CA ASP A 195 -21.47 18.40 -24.08
C ASP A 195 -21.31 18.17 -22.58
N PHE A 196 -22.40 17.86 -21.87
CA PHE A 196 -22.41 17.61 -20.44
C PHE A 196 -22.35 16.10 -20.13
N TYR A 197 -21.45 15.73 -19.22
CA TYR A 197 -21.17 14.35 -18.80
C TYR A 197 -21.55 14.19 -17.33
N HIS A 198 -22.42 13.21 -17.01
CA HIS A 198 -22.90 12.98 -15.64
C HIS A 198 -23.15 11.50 -15.38
N LEU A 199 -23.41 11.14 -14.13
CA LEU A 199 -23.77 9.78 -13.73
C LEU A 199 -24.87 9.79 -12.67
N THR A 200 -26.04 9.25 -13.05
CA THR A 200 -27.24 9.22 -12.16
C THR A 200 -27.45 7.85 -11.50
N GLN A 201 -26.95 6.78 -12.08
CA GLN A 201 -27.21 5.42 -11.62
C GLN A 201 -26.48 5.08 -10.31
N ARG A 202 -27.22 4.97 -9.20
CA ARG A 202 -26.68 4.67 -7.85
C ARG A 202 -25.83 3.40 -7.79
N ARG A 203 -26.21 2.34 -8.53
CA ARG A 203 -25.44 1.08 -8.58
C ARG A 203 -24.02 1.31 -9.07
N ILE A 204 -23.85 2.07 -10.16
CA ILE A 204 -22.53 2.39 -10.73
C ILE A 204 -21.76 3.31 -9.79
N GLN A 205 -22.41 4.31 -9.20
CA GLN A 205 -21.78 5.20 -8.20
C GLN A 205 -21.22 4.41 -7.03
N THR A 206 -22.00 3.47 -6.45
CA THR A 206 -21.56 2.63 -5.35
C THR A 206 -20.39 1.73 -5.77
N SER A 207 -20.52 1.05 -6.91
CA SER A 207 -19.45 0.21 -7.45
C SER A 207 -18.15 0.99 -7.70
N HIS A 208 -18.25 2.21 -8.25
CA HIS A 208 -17.08 3.07 -8.46
C HIS A 208 -16.41 3.45 -7.13
N ARG A 209 -17.19 3.90 -6.14
CA ARG A 209 -16.65 4.29 -4.82
C ARG A 209 -15.98 3.12 -4.08
N MET A 210 -16.48 1.90 -4.27
CA MET A 210 -15.88 0.70 -3.68
C MET A 210 -14.60 0.24 -4.37
N ASN A 211 -14.41 0.62 -5.64
CA ASN A 211 -13.30 0.19 -6.49
C ASN A 211 -12.40 1.33 -6.94
N ILE A 212 -12.48 2.50 -6.30
CA ILE A 212 -11.65 3.64 -6.64
C ILE A 212 -10.22 3.40 -6.16
N GLY A 213 -9.23 3.61 -7.02
CA GLY A 213 -7.81 3.42 -6.72
C GLY A 213 -7.16 2.38 -7.62
N THR A 214 -6.02 1.87 -7.19
CA THR A 214 -5.24 0.89 -7.96
C THR A 214 -5.97 -0.44 -8.05
N ILE A 215 -6.07 -1.00 -9.25
CA ILE A 215 -6.55 -2.37 -9.46
C ILE A 215 -5.52 -3.31 -8.86
N VAL A 216 -5.89 -4.02 -7.80
CA VAL A 216 -5.06 -5.07 -7.19
C VAL A 216 -5.50 -6.40 -7.80
N SER A 217 -4.54 -7.16 -8.32
CA SER A 217 -4.79 -8.46 -8.95
C SER A 217 -4.96 -9.59 -7.93
N ASP A 218 -4.50 -9.42 -6.70
CA ASP A 218 -4.50 -10.48 -5.71
C ASP A 218 -5.71 -10.37 -4.78
N ALA A 219 -6.55 -11.41 -4.79
CA ALA A 219 -7.62 -11.53 -3.83
C ALA A 219 -7.03 -11.76 -2.42
N ALA A 220 -7.39 -10.89 -1.48
CA ALA A 220 -7.04 -11.06 -0.08
C ALA A 220 -8.05 -11.97 0.60
N MET A 221 -7.59 -13.10 1.12
CA MET A 221 -8.41 -14.05 1.86
C MET A 221 -8.34 -13.78 3.36
N HIS A 222 -9.48 -13.83 4.03
CA HIS A 222 -9.54 -13.66 5.48
C HIS A 222 -9.08 -14.92 6.22
N VAL A 223 -8.07 -14.77 7.07
CA VAL A 223 -7.63 -15.83 7.99
C VAL A 223 -8.41 -15.70 9.29
N LYS A 224 -9.19 -16.74 9.63
CA LYS A 224 -10.05 -16.77 10.83
C LYS A 224 -9.83 -18.08 11.61
N TYR A 225 -9.97 -18.01 12.91
CA TYR A 225 -10.12 -19.24 13.70
C TYR A 225 -11.45 -19.94 13.38
N MET A 226 -11.48 -21.27 13.49
CA MET A 226 -12.70 -22.06 13.31
C MET A 226 -13.91 -21.55 14.12
N LYS A 227 -13.66 -20.94 15.28
CA LYS A 227 -14.70 -20.33 16.15
C LYS A 227 -14.74 -18.81 16.06
N GLY A 228 -14.50 -18.25 14.87
CA GLY A 228 -15.03 -16.94 14.52
C GLY A 228 -14.14 -15.70 14.64
N LYS A 229 -13.04 -15.70 15.39
CA LYS A 229 -12.18 -14.50 15.47
C LYS A 229 -11.29 -14.38 14.22
N THR A 230 -11.37 -13.22 13.55
CA THR A 230 -10.47 -12.90 12.43
C THR A 230 -9.08 -12.59 12.98
N LEU A 231 -8.05 -13.15 12.33
CA LEU A 231 -6.63 -12.90 12.61
C LEU A 231 -6.05 -11.81 11.70
N GLY A 232 -6.59 -11.71 10.49
CA GLY A 232 -6.13 -10.77 9.47
C GLY A 232 -6.44 -11.27 8.07
N THR A 233 -5.66 -10.82 7.08
CA THR A 233 -5.76 -11.21 5.68
C THR A 233 -4.43 -11.73 5.16
N ALA A 234 -4.47 -12.69 4.25
CA ALA A 234 -3.30 -13.19 3.53
C ALA A 234 -3.61 -13.28 2.03
N GLU A 235 -2.58 -13.23 1.21
CA GLU A 235 -2.71 -13.37 -0.24
C GLU A 235 -3.18 -14.77 -0.61
N GLU A 236 -4.09 -14.86 -1.56
CA GLU A 236 -4.59 -16.14 -2.09
C GLU A 236 -3.43 -17.01 -2.60
N SER A 237 -2.46 -16.41 -3.27
CA SER A 237 -1.26 -17.07 -3.79
C SER A 237 -0.42 -17.78 -2.70
N PHE A 238 -0.48 -17.32 -1.46
CA PHE A 238 0.16 -17.97 -0.31
C PHE A 238 -0.72 -19.10 0.22
N LEU A 239 -2.01 -18.83 0.46
CA LEU A 239 -2.92 -19.81 1.07
C LEU A 239 -3.23 -20.99 0.14
N SER A 240 -3.27 -20.77 -1.18
CA SER A 240 -3.50 -21.83 -2.18
C SER A 240 -2.40 -22.91 -2.22
N LYS A 241 -1.21 -22.60 -1.71
CA LYS A 241 -0.10 -23.56 -1.60
C LYS A 241 -0.17 -24.43 -0.37
N LEU A 242 -0.99 -24.06 0.62
CA LEU A 242 -1.13 -24.80 1.87
C LEU A 242 -2.19 -25.90 1.76
N LYS A 243 -1.88 -27.07 2.31
CA LYS A 243 -2.81 -28.18 2.43
C LYS A 243 -3.43 -28.22 3.83
N PRO A 244 -4.66 -28.73 3.96
CA PRO A 244 -5.23 -28.99 5.29
C PRO A 244 -4.28 -29.82 6.15
N GLY A 245 -4.06 -29.39 7.40
CA GLY A 245 -3.10 -29.98 8.34
C GLY A 245 -1.71 -29.33 8.32
N GLU A 246 -1.37 -28.51 7.32
CA GLU A 246 -0.10 -27.80 7.30
C GLU A 246 -0.10 -26.63 8.27
N LYS A 247 1.06 -26.43 8.92
CA LYS A 247 1.25 -25.39 9.91
C LYS A 247 2.05 -24.22 9.34
N PHE A 248 1.59 -23.02 9.63
CA PHE A 248 2.28 -21.79 9.23
C PHE A 248 2.23 -20.74 10.34
N LEU A 249 3.17 -19.81 10.30
CA LEU A 249 3.22 -18.69 11.24
C LEU A 249 2.33 -17.55 10.73
N PHE A 250 1.41 -17.11 11.58
CA PHE A 250 0.56 -15.96 11.28
C PHE A 250 0.23 -15.17 12.56
N ALA A 251 0.39 -13.85 12.50
CA ALA A 251 0.17 -12.95 13.64
C ALA A 251 0.96 -13.35 14.91
N GLY A 252 2.20 -13.80 14.74
CA GLY A 252 3.08 -14.26 15.82
C GLY A 252 2.73 -15.62 16.39
N ARG A 253 1.80 -16.38 15.78
CA ARG A 253 1.32 -17.66 16.27
C ARG A 253 1.51 -18.74 15.22
N LEU A 254 1.80 -19.95 15.68
CA LEU A 254 1.76 -21.12 14.83
C LEU A 254 0.29 -21.56 14.69
N VAL A 255 -0.24 -21.53 13.48
CA VAL A 255 -1.61 -21.91 13.15
C VAL A 255 -1.60 -23.07 12.15
N GLU A 256 -2.65 -23.87 12.15
CA GLU A 256 -2.83 -25.00 11.25
C GLU A 256 -3.96 -24.72 10.26
N MET A 257 -3.69 -24.97 8.98
CA MET A 257 -4.67 -24.85 7.92
C MET A 257 -5.73 -25.95 8.07
N VAL A 258 -6.98 -25.57 8.20
CA VAL A 258 -8.09 -26.52 8.32
C VAL A 258 -8.87 -26.65 7.02
N CYS A 259 -9.34 -25.54 6.49
CA CYS A 259 -10.07 -25.50 5.22
C CYS A 259 -10.07 -24.08 4.65
N VAL A 260 -10.30 -23.97 3.35
CA VAL A 260 -10.72 -22.74 2.66
C VAL A 260 -12.23 -22.79 2.53
N ARG A 261 -12.92 -21.68 2.76
CA ARG A 261 -14.35 -21.50 2.52
C ARG A 261 -14.54 -20.25 1.70
N ASP A 262 -15.44 -20.33 0.73
CA ASP A 262 -15.92 -19.19 -0.08
C ASP A 262 -16.80 -18.25 0.76
#